data_7f5f84876480ccac336096d23f86ff39
#
_entry.id   7f5f84876480ccac336096d23f86ff39
#
_cell.length_a   1.000
_cell.length_b   1.000
_cell.length_c   1.000
_cell.angle_alpha   90.00
_cell.angle_beta   90.00
_cell.angle_gamma   90.00
#
_symmetry.space_group_name_H-M   'P 1'
#
loop_
_entity.id
_entity.type
_entity.pdbx_description
1 polymer ?
#
loop_
_entity_poly.entity_id
_entity_poly.type
_entity_poly.pdbx_seq_one_letter_code
_entity_poly.pdbx_strand_id
1 'polypeptide(L)'
;MRAPQTFISVTALALLGAGACKPELGGPPSLIIEPRILAVRGTPAEAAESQPVTYDVLAVAPSGRIADPSLTWATCGTPRPPASANAVANKCLTDPDVATGSTFETTMPAGACKVFGPQSLDNGDGKPTVRPQDPDITGGFYVPVRATLSADGETSLAFALERLTCKLANAPVEIVGAYMDMAKPNENPTIAS
;
A
#
# COMPACT_ATOMS: atom_id res chain seq x y z
N MET A 1 -35.55 -60.80 30.80
CA MET A 1 -34.92 -59.66 31.44
C MET A 1 -33.74 -59.18 30.55
N ARG A 2 -33.94 -58.14 29.76
CA ARG A 2 -32.91 -57.60 28.87
C ARG A 2 -32.52 -56.24 29.43
N ALA A 3 -31.26 -56.08 29.80
CA ALA A 3 -30.67 -54.80 30.27
C ALA A 3 -30.29 -53.92 29.07
N PRO A 4 -30.41 -52.59 29.16
CA PRO A 4 -30.09 -51.67 28.08
C PRO A 4 -28.60 -51.27 28.11
N GLN A 5 -27.88 -51.62 27.04
CA GLN A 5 -26.47 -51.23 26.80
C GLN A 5 -26.37 -50.19 25.70
N THR A 6 -26.99 -49.03 25.83
CA THR A 6 -26.96 -48.06 24.70
C THR A 6 -26.67 -46.63 25.09
N PHE A 7 -26.14 -46.32 26.25
CA PHE A 7 -25.94 -44.91 26.67
C PHE A 7 -24.48 -44.44 26.84
N ILE A 8 -23.48 -45.28 26.61
CA ILE A 8 -22.07 -44.89 26.88
C ILE A 8 -21.33 -44.35 25.64
N SER A 9 -21.82 -44.58 24.42
CA SER A 9 -21.08 -44.25 23.19
C SER A 9 -21.25 -42.79 22.71
N VAL A 10 -22.21 -42.03 23.20
CA VAL A 10 -22.46 -40.65 22.69
C VAL A 10 -21.65 -39.60 23.45
N THR A 11 -21.26 -39.87 24.68
CA THR A 11 -20.54 -38.87 25.51
C THR A 11 -19.03 -38.81 25.18
N ALA A 12 -18.44 -39.84 24.59
CA ALA A 12 -17.02 -39.85 24.22
C ALA A 12 -16.71 -39.06 22.93
N LEU A 13 -17.70 -38.86 22.06
CA LEU A 13 -17.49 -38.12 20.80
C LEU A 13 -17.54 -36.58 20.97
N ALA A 14 -18.12 -36.09 22.05
CA ALA A 14 -18.24 -34.64 22.33
C ALA A 14 -16.97 -34.03 22.92
N LEU A 15 -16.04 -34.83 23.42
CA LEU A 15 -14.79 -34.34 24.04
C LEU A 15 -13.62 -34.15 23.06
N LEU A 16 -13.73 -34.63 21.83
CA LEU A 16 -12.71 -34.48 20.80
C LEU A 16 -12.83 -33.20 19.97
N GLY A 17 -13.89 -32.42 20.14
CA GLY A 17 -14.14 -31.17 19.42
C GLY A 17 -13.58 -29.93 20.09
N ALA A 18 -13.02 -30.00 21.29
CA ALA A 18 -12.56 -28.82 22.04
C ALA A 18 -11.04 -28.49 21.86
N GLY A 19 -10.36 -29.20 20.97
CA GLY A 19 -9.05 -28.82 20.46
C GLY A 19 -9.18 -27.69 19.43
N ALA A 20 -9.94 -26.62 19.77
CA ALA A 20 -10.02 -25.45 18.93
C ALA A 20 -8.60 -24.96 18.66
N CYS A 21 -8.22 -24.95 17.39
CA CYS A 21 -7.02 -24.30 16.88
C CYS A 21 -6.90 -22.93 17.58
N LYS A 22 -6.00 -22.83 18.56
CA LYS A 22 -5.47 -21.52 18.92
C LYS A 22 -4.68 -21.11 17.70
N PRO A 23 -5.11 -20.09 16.91
CA PRO A 23 -4.20 -19.52 15.96
C PRO A 23 -2.99 -19.06 16.81
N GLU A 24 -1.82 -19.53 16.49
CA GLU A 24 -0.59 -18.90 16.97
C GLU A 24 -0.60 -17.50 16.39
N LEU A 25 -1.24 -16.59 17.10
CA LEU A 25 -1.07 -15.17 16.88
C LEU A 25 0.39 -14.95 17.23
N GLY A 26 1.22 -14.72 16.22
CA GLY A 26 2.59 -14.25 16.40
C GLY A 26 2.60 -13.16 17.45
N GLY A 27 3.74 -12.89 18.07
CA GLY A 27 3.85 -11.94 19.16
C GLY A 27 3.12 -10.62 18.88
N PRO A 28 2.81 -9.81 19.88
CA PRO A 28 2.06 -8.57 19.70
C PRO A 28 2.62 -7.77 18.52
N PRO A 29 1.80 -7.24 17.60
CA PRO A 29 2.27 -6.48 16.43
C PRO A 29 3.17 -5.29 16.78
N SER A 30 3.06 -4.81 18.03
CA SER A 30 3.89 -3.75 18.59
C SER A 30 5.30 -4.20 19.01
N LEU A 31 5.54 -5.52 19.12
CA LEU A 31 6.84 -6.05 19.50
C LEU A 31 7.76 -6.11 18.28
N ILE A 32 8.87 -5.39 18.33
CA ILE A 32 9.90 -5.41 17.30
C ILE A 32 10.89 -6.51 17.66
N ILE A 33 10.83 -7.63 16.96
CA ILE A 33 11.69 -8.79 17.15
C ILE A 33 12.76 -8.94 16.07
N GLU A 34 12.59 -8.21 14.95
CA GLU A 34 13.49 -8.21 13.80
C GLU A 34 13.53 -6.82 13.15
N PRO A 35 14.57 -6.49 12.37
CA PRO A 35 14.60 -5.23 11.62
C PRO A 35 13.43 -5.11 10.65
N ARG A 36 12.73 -3.96 10.65
CA ARG A 36 11.61 -3.71 9.75
C ARG A 36 11.41 -2.23 9.43
N ILE A 37 10.75 -1.97 8.32
CA ILE A 37 10.25 -0.65 7.95
C ILE A 37 8.87 -0.48 8.57
N LEU A 38 8.68 0.57 9.37
CA LEU A 38 7.38 0.92 9.96
C LEU A 38 6.59 1.91 9.10
N ALA A 39 7.29 2.82 8.41
CA ALA A 39 6.66 3.80 7.54
C ALA A 39 7.60 4.23 6.43
N VAL A 40 7.03 4.61 5.29
CA VAL A 40 7.70 5.32 4.20
C VAL A 40 6.93 6.60 3.95
N ARG A 41 7.62 7.72 3.84
CA ARG A 41 7.03 9.04 3.64
C ARG A 41 7.60 9.68 2.39
N GLY A 42 6.70 10.17 1.51
CA GLY A 42 7.03 11.05 0.40
C GLY A 42 6.95 12.53 0.82
N THR A 43 7.81 13.35 0.27
CA THR A 43 7.78 14.81 0.43
C THR A 43 7.95 15.45 -0.94
N PRO A 44 6.95 16.18 -1.45
CA PRO A 44 5.66 16.50 -0.80
C PRO A 44 4.76 15.28 -0.59
N ALA A 45 3.68 15.40 0.17
CA ALA A 45 2.71 14.32 0.43
C ALA A 45 1.79 14.02 -0.78
N GLU A 46 1.72 14.94 -1.73
CA GLU A 46 1.05 14.81 -3.02
C GLU A 46 1.93 15.44 -4.10
N ALA A 47 2.04 14.78 -5.23
CA ALA A 47 2.88 15.24 -6.31
C ALA A 47 2.12 15.27 -7.65
N ALA A 48 2.40 16.27 -8.46
CA ALA A 48 1.99 16.32 -9.86
C ALA A 48 2.92 15.48 -10.73
N GLU A 49 2.50 15.21 -11.97
CA GLU A 49 3.38 14.62 -12.98
C GLU A 49 4.64 15.48 -13.14
N SER A 50 5.78 14.83 -13.29
CA SER A 50 7.10 15.44 -13.42
C SER A 50 7.56 16.28 -12.22
N GLN A 51 6.88 16.21 -11.10
CA GLN A 51 7.29 16.85 -9.86
C GLN A 51 8.32 15.98 -9.12
N PRO A 52 9.40 16.57 -8.55
CA PRO A 52 10.34 15.84 -7.70
C PRO A 52 9.69 15.46 -6.37
N VAL A 53 10.03 14.28 -5.87
CA VAL A 53 9.62 13.74 -4.58
C VAL A 53 10.81 13.10 -3.90
N THR A 54 10.98 13.36 -2.61
CA THR A 54 11.97 12.73 -1.76
C THR A 54 11.28 11.76 -0.81
N TYR A 55 11.77 10.53 -0.76
CA TYR A 55 11.28 9.50 0.18
C TYR A 55 12.25 9.29 1.31
N ASP A 56 11.71 9.13 2.51
CA ASP A 56 12.42 8.71 3.71
C ASP A 56 11.66 7.60 4.44
N VAL A 57 12.34 6.86 5.32
CA VAL A 57 11.76 5.75 6.05
C VAL A 57 11.94 5.88 7.55
N LEU A 58 11.00 5.33 8.28
CA LEU A 58 11.16 4.94 9.67
C LEU A 58 11.46 3.44 9.73
N ALA A 59 12.73 3.11 9.89
CA ALA A 59 13.19 1.74 10.10
C ALA A 59 13.57 1.51 11.56
N VAL A 60 13.27 0.33 12.08
CA VAL A 60 13.51 -0.05 13.47
C VAL A 60 14.06 -1.48 13.55
N ALA A 61 14.81 -1.74 14.61
CA ALA A 61 15.29 -3.06 15.04
C ALA A 61 14.93 -3.26 16.51
N PRO A 62 15.15 -4.45 17.09
CA PRO A 62 14.95 -4.67 18.52
C PRO A 62 15.74 -3.71 19.41
N SER A 63 16.86 -3.18 18.92
CA SER A 63 17.69 -2.18 19.60
C SER A 63 17.17 -0.75 19.50
N GLY A 64 16.10 -0.50 18.71
CA GLY A 64 15.55 0.82 18.50
C GLY A 64 15.57 1.27 17.04
N ARG A 65 15.50 2.60 16.83
CA ARG A 65 15.51 3.19 15.48
C ARG A 65 16.84 2.96 14.78
N ILE A 66 16.78 2.55 13.51
CA ILE A 66 17.94 2.50 12.60
C ILE A 66 18.09 3.91 11.99
N ALA A 67 19.17 4.60 12.34
CA ALA A 67 19.36 6.00 11.94
C ALA A 67 19.69 6.14 10.44
N ASP A 68 20.48 5.22 9.89
CA ASP A 68 20.91 5.20 8.49
C ASP A 68 20.70 3.79 7.90
N PRO A 69 19.44 3.46 7.55
CA PRO A 69 19.14 2.13 7.03
C PRO A 69 19.68 1.94 5.61
N SER A 70 20.27 0.78 5.36
CA SER A 70 20.67 0.37 4.00
C SER A 70 19.42 -0.12 3.26
N LEU A 71 18.96 0.68 2.33
CA LEU A 71 17.72 0.41 1.55
C LEU A 71 18.05 0.27 0.08
N THR A 72 17.22 -0.54 -0.61
CA THR A 72 17.07 -0.47 -2.06
C THR A 72 15.67 0.05 -2.38
N TRP A 73 15.56 0.76 -3.51
CA TRP A 73 14.35 1.45 -3.93
C TRP A 73 13.95 1.03 -5.33
N ALA A 74 12.64 0.90 -5.54
CA ALA A 74 12.07 0.66 -6.86
C ALA A 74 10.81 1.48 -7.06
N THR A 75 10.62 2.02 -8.26
CA THR A 75 9.37 2.66 -8.68
C THR A 75 8.49 1.64 -9.38
N CYS A 76 7.21 1.62 -9.05
CA CYS A 76 6.24 0.74 -9.70
C CYS A 76 5.62 1.42 -10.91
N GLY A 77 5.80 0.81 -12.08
CA GLY A 77 5.21 1.29 -13.33
C GLY A 77 3.86 0.68 -13.70
N THR A 78 3.30 -0.20 -12.85
CA THR A 78 2.09 -0.96 -13.16
C THR A 78 0.99 -0.65 -12.14
N PRO A 79 -0.18 -0.16 -12.58
CA PRO A 79 -1.30 0.07 -11.70
C PRO A 79 -1.86 -1.26 -11.16
N ARG A 80 -2.36 -1.23 -9.94
CA ARG A 80 -3.04 -2.38 -9.33
C ARG A 80 -4.29 -2.74 -10.12
N PRO A 81 -4.48 -4.02 -10.48
CA PRO A 81 -5.74 -4.45 -11.08
C PRO A 81 -6.91 -4.23 -10.11
N PRO A 82 -8.08 -3.77 -10.58
CA PRO A 82 -9.25 -3.50 -9.73
C PRO A 82 -9.70 -4.67 -8.86
N ALA A 83 -9.63 -5.88 -9.40
CA ALA A 83 -10.02 -7.11 -8.71
C ALA A 83 -8.96 -7.64 -7.72
N SER A 84 -7.79 -6.99 -7.64
CA SER A 84 -6.72 -7.43 -6.75
C SER A 84 -6.99 -7.02 -5.31
N ALA A 85 -6.88 -7.98 -4.38
CA ALA A 85 -6.91 -7.69 -2.94
C ALA A 85 -5.58 -7.10 -2.41
N ASN A 86 -4.50 -7.17 -3.21
CA ASN A 86 -3.19 -6.66 -2.81
C ASN A 86 -3.16 -5.12 -2.82
N ALA A 87 -2.33 -4.52 -2.00
CA ALA A 87 -2.16 -3.07 -1.96
C ALA A 87 -1.56 -2.51 -3.27
N VAL A 88 -0.73 -3.30 -3.94
CA VAL A 88 -0.05 -2.94 -5.19
C VAL A 88 -0.17 -4.07 -6.23
N ALA A 89 0.18 -3.80 -7.48
CA ALA A 89 0.28 -4.85 -8.52
C ALA A 89 1.40 -5.84 -8.17
N ASN A 90 1.21 -7.13 -8.45
CA ASN A 90 2.23 -8.16 -8.17
C ASN A 90 3.57 -7.86 -8.85
N LYS A 91 3.55 -7.23 -10.02
CA LYS A 91 4.76 -6.82 -10.74
C LYS A 91 5.62 -5.86 -9.92
N CYS A 92 5.02 -5.01 -9.08
CA CYS A 92 5.75 -4.08 -8.21
C CYS A 92 6.64 -4.77 -7.18
N LEU A 93 6.35 -6.03 -6.85
CA LEU A 93 7.19 -6.84 -5.94
C LEU A 93 8.52 -7.24 -6.61
N THR A 94 8.55 -7.30 -7.94
CA THR A 94 9.68 -7.78 -8.74
C THR A 94 10.26 -6.73 -9.70
N ASP A 95 9.74 -5.49 -9.67
CA ASP A 95 10.35 -4.40 -10.43
C ASP A 95 11.80 -4.20 -9.97
N PRO A 96 12.73 -3.92 -10.89
CA PRO A 96 14.15 -3.78 -10.56
C PRO A 96 14.39 -2.59 -9.63
N ASP A 97 15.36 -2.74 -8.74
CA ASP A 97 15.81 -1.63 -7.90
C ASP A 97 16.49 -0.57 -8.78
N VAL A 98 16.19 0.69 -8.51
CA VAL A 98 16.67 1.85 -9.28
C VAL A 98 17.63 2.72 -8.48
N ALA A 99 17.66 2.58 -7.16
CA ALA A 99 18.55 3.33 -6.26
C ALA A 99 18.84 2.55 -4.99
N THR A 100 19.89 3.01 -4.27
CA THR A 100 20.28 2.55 -2.94
C THR A 100 20.50 3.76 -2.04
N GLY A 101 20.26 3.61 -0.73
CA GLY A 101 20.51 4.67 0.26
C GLY A 101 19.36 4.80 1.25
N SER A 102 19.57 5.54 2.32
CA SER A 102 18.59 5.78 3.38
C SER A 102 17.44 6.69 2.94
N THR A 103 17.64 7.46 1.86
CA THR A 103 16.63 8.29 1.20
C THR A 103 16.60 8.01 -0.29
N PHE A 104 15.50 8.36 -0.95
CA PHE A 104 15.36 8.23 -2.40
C PHE A 104 14.73 9.48 -2.99
N GLU A 105 15.46 10.12 -3.88
CA GLU A 105 14.98 11.26 -4.67
C GLU A 105 14.62 10.78 -6.07
N THR A 106 13.42 11.09 -6.50
CA THR A 106 12.95 10.74 -7.85
C THR A 106 11.97 11.80 -8.36
N THR A 107 11.63 11.71 -9.63
CA THR A 107 10.62 12.57 -10.25
C THR A 107 9.42 11.69 -10.62
N MET A 108 8.21 12.16 -10.29
CA MET A 108 7.00 11.48 -10.71
C MET A 108 6.99 11.29 -12.23
N PRO A 109 6.65 10.10 -12.73
CA PRO A 109 6.67 9.83 -14.17
C PRO A 109 5.80 10.83 -14.94
N ALA A 110 6.31 11.34 -16.04
CA ALA A 110 5.49 12.04 -17.02
C ALA A 110 4.41 11.07 -17.53
N GLY A 111 3.16 11.48 -17.52
CA GLY A 111 2.03 10.61 -17.85
C GLY A 111 1.57 9.69 -16.72
N ALA A 112 2.01 9.89 -15.48
CA ALA A 112 1.56 9.12 -14.32
C ALA A 112 0.03 9.16 -14.16
N CYS A 113 -0.61 10.30 -14.40
CA CYS A 113 -2.07 10.42 -14.40
C CYS A 113 -2.74 9.59 -15.49
N LYS A 114 -2.09 9.39 -16.64
CA LYS A 114 -2.60 8.51 -17.68
C LYS A 114 -2.53 7.05 -17.27
N VAL A 115 -1.52 6.65 -16.53
CA VAL A 115 -1.28 5.25 -16.11
C VAL A 115 -2.07 4.92 -14.84
N PHE A 116 -1.99 5.75 -13.82
CA PHE A 116 -2.53 5.52 -12.49
C PHE A 116 -3.80 6.33 -12.21
N GLY A 117 -4.00 7.44 -12.91
CA GLY A 117 -5.09 8.38 -12.69
C GLY A 117 -6.45 7.90 -13.18
N PRO A 118 -7.44 8.80 -13.18
CA PRO A 118 -8.79 8.49 -13.57
C PRO A 118 -8.86 8.09 -15.05
N GLN A 119 -9.63 7.06 -15.36
CA GLN A 119 -9.96 6.73 -16.74
C GLN A 119 -11.19 7.48 -17.20
N SER A 120 -11.12 8.05 -18.41
CA SER A 120 -12.32 8.54 -19.09
C SER A 120 -13.27 7.38 -19.37
N LEU A 121 -14.58 7.60 -19.21
CA LEU A 121 -15.62 6.64 -19.59
C LEU A 121 -15.63 6.37 -21.08
N ASP A 122 -15.24 7.35 -21.86
CA ASP A 122 -15.28 7.33 -23.32
C ASP A 122 -13.84 7.41 -23.84
N ASN A 123 -13.25 6.25 -24.08
CA ASN A 123 -11.98 6.13 -24.78
C ASN A 123 -12.15 6.19 -26.29
N GLY A 124 -13.38 6.37 -26.80
CA GLY A 124 -13.68 6.42 -28.23
C GLY A 124 -13.56 5.10 -28.97
N ASP A 125 -13.15 4.02 -28.31
CA ASP A 125 -12.94 2.69 -28.90
C ASP A 125 -14.04 1.68 -28.54
N GLY A 126 -15.05 2.11 -27.79
CA GLY A 126 -16.17 1.27 -27.37
C GLY A 126 -15.81 0.10 -26.45
N LYS A 127 -14.57 0.05 -25.95
CA LYS A 127 -14.14 -0.99 -25.03
C LYS A 127 -14.44 -0.59 -23.59
N PRO A 128 -14.86 -1.54 -22.75
CA PRO A 128 -15.04 -1.26 -21.33
C PRO A 128 -13.72 -0.78 -20.73
N THR A 129 -13.78 0.24 -19.89
CA THR A 129 -12.64 0.75 -19.15
C THR A 129 -12.09 -0.35 -18.25
N VAL A 130 -10.78 -0.60 -18.32
CA VAL A 130 -10.11 -1.65 -17.55
C VAL A 130 -10.02 -1.29 -16.05
N ARG A 131 -10.13 -0.01 -15.72
CA ARG A 131 -10.13 0.50 -14.35
C ARG A 131 -11.54 0.98 -13.99
N PRO A 132 -12.10 0.57 -12.84
CA PRO A 132 -13.35 1.13 -12.36
C PRO A 132 -13.16 2.63 -12.17
N GLN A 133 -14.22 3.38 -12.41
CA GLN A 133 -14.27 4.77 -11.96
C GLN A 133 -14.14 4.76 -10.44
N ASP A 134 -13.29 5.63 -9.94
CA ASP A 134 -13.32 5.96 -8.53
C ASP A 134 -14.65 6.68 -8.26
N PRO A 135 -15.56 6.12 -7.44
CA PRO A 135 -16.82 6.78 -7.10
C PRO A 135 -16.56 8.09 -6.33
N ASP A 136 -15.43 8.20 -5.67
CA ASP A 136 -14.90 9.44 -5.12
C ASP A 136 -13.86 10.02 -6.07
N ILE A 137 -14.30 10.92 -6.94
CA ILE A 137 -13.42 11.59 -7.90
C ILE A 137 -12.31 12.43 -7.23
N THR A 138 -12.39 12.62 -5.93
CA THR A 138 -11.35 13.24 -5.09
C THR A 138 -10.51 12.20 -4.35
N GLY A 139 -10.84 10.91 -4.44
CA GLY A 139 -10.27 9.82 -3.64
C GLY A 139 -8.79 9.55 -3.83
N GLY A 140 -8.23 10.07 -4.89
CA GLY A 140 -6.80 10.02 -5.12
C GLY A 140 -6.34 8.80 -5.91
N PHE A 141 -5.27 9.02 -6.62
CA PHE A 141 -4.57 8.03 -7.41
C PHE A 141 -3.14 7.95 -6.90
N TYR A 142 -2.56 6.77 -6.92
CA TYR A 142 -1.31 6.52 -6.21
C TYR A 142 -0.28 5.82 -7.09
N VAL A 143 0.95 6.32 -7.03
CA VAL A 143 2.13 5.63 -7.59
C VAL A 143 2.83 4.92 -6.44
N PRO A 144 2.95 3.58 -6.48
CA PRO A 144 3.69 2.87 -5.46
C PRO A 144 5.20 3.02 -5.65
N VAL A 145 5.91 3.25 -4.54
CA VAL A 145 7.37 3.21 -4.47
C VAL A 145 7.76 2.18 -3.42
N ARG A 146 8.56 1.20 -3.81
CA ARG A 146 9.03 0.14 -2.92
C ARG A 146 10.32 0.55 -2.22
N ALA A 147 10.35 0.35 -0.91
CA ALA A 147 11.56 0.36 -0.10
C ALA A 147 11.82 -1.05 0.42
N THR A 148 13.04 -1.54 0.28
CA THR A 148 13.48 -2.84 0.79
C THR A 148 14.65 -2.64 1.73
N LEU A 149 14.49 -3.04 2.99
CA LEU A 149 15.52 -3.04 4.00
C LEU A 149 16.16 -4.42 4.08
N SER A 150 17.48 -4.49 4.01
CA SER A 150 18.24 -5.71 4.30
C SER A 150 19.12 -5.45 5.52
N ALA A 151 18.83 -6.12 6.63
CA ALA A 151 19.56 -5.98 7.88
C ALA A 151 19.55 -7.31 8.66
N ASP A 152 20.68 -7.67 9.27
CA ASP A 152 20.84 -8.87 10.13
C ASP A 152 20.41 -10.18 9.45
N GLY A 153 20.54 -10.27 8.12
CA GLY A 153 20.11 -11.44 7.33
C GLY A 153 18.61 -11.48 7.02
N GLU A 154 17.85 -10.52 7.50
CA GLU A 154 16.42 -10.38 7.27
C GLU A 154 16.12 -9.33 6.19
N THR A 155 14.98 -9.51 5.52
CA THR A 155 14.50 -8.56 4.49
C THR A 155 13.11 -8.09 4.86
N SER A 156 12.95 -6.76 4.99
CA SER A 156 11.67 -6.11 5.20
C SER A 156 11.33 -5.23 3.99
N LEU A 157 10.10 -5.33 3.52
CA LEU A 157 9.60 -4.61 2.35
C LEU A 157 8.41 -3.74 2.73
N ALA A 158 8.42 -2.50 2.26
CA ALA A 158 7.32 -1.56 2.42
C ALA A 158 7.06 -0.77 1.13
N PHE A 159 5.83 -0.26 0.99
CA PHE A 159 5.46 0.63 -0.11
C PHE A 159 5.04 1.99 0.43
N ALA A 160 5.60 3.06 -0.15
CA ALA A 160 4.94 4.35 -0.17
C ALA A 160 3.88 4.33 -1.28
N LEU A 161 2.73 4.92 -1.00
CA LEU A 161 1.69 5.18 -1.99
C LEU A 161 1.65 6.70 -2.21
N GLU A 162 2.45 7.17 -3.17
CA GLU A 162 2.53 8.60 -3.48
C GLU A 162 1.26 9.05 -4.18
N ARG A 163 0.56 9.99 -3.58
CA ARG A 163 -0.67 10.51 -4.15
C ARG A 163 -0.38 11.43 -5.32
N LEU A 164 -1.09 11.20 -6.44
CA LEU A 164 -0.99 12.01 -7.64
C LEU A 164 -2.05 13.11 -7.66
N THR A 165 -1.62 14.33 -7.93
CA THR A 165 -2.49 15.44 -8.26
C THR A 165 -2.90 15.35 -9.73
N CYS A 166 -3.99 14.63 -10.01
CA CYS A 166 -4.56 14.51 -11.36
C CYS A 166 -5.83 15.35 -11.49
N LYS A 167 -6.16 15.74 -12.74
CA LYS A 167 -7.43 16.41 -13.02
C LYS A 167 -8.59 15.44 -12.75
N LEU A 168 -9.75 16.00 -12.39
CA LEU A 168 -10.99 15.23 -12.27
C LEU A 168 -11.32 14.57 -13.60
N ALA A 169 -11.70 13.28 -13.56
CA ALA A 169 -12.22 12.59 -14.74
C ALA A 169 -13.72 12.83 -14.90
N ASN A 170 -14.14 13.02 -16.15
CA ASN A 170 -15.56 13.07 -16.52
C ASN A 170 -16.42 14.11 -15.78
N ALA A 171 -15.80 15.10 -15.16
CA ALA A 171 -16.51 16.21 -14.56
C ALA A 171 -16.76 17.33 -15.59
N PRO A 172 -17.88 18.06 -15.50
CA PRO A 172 -18.09 19.27 -16.28
C PRO A 172 -16.94 20.28 -16.11
N VAL A 173 -16.65 21.05 -17.16
CA VAL A 173 -15.51 21.99 -17.15
C VAL A 173 -15.57 22.98 -15.98
N GLU A 174 -16.80 23.43 -15.64
CA GLU A 174 -17.04 24.34 -14.52
C GLU A 174 -16.66 23.70 -13.17
N ILE A 175 -16.94 22.41 -13.01
CA ILE A 175 -16.59 21.66 -11.80
C ILE A 175 -15.07 21.45 -11.73
N VAL A 176 -14.43 21.10 -12.87
CA VAL A 176 -12.97 20.97 -12.94
C VAL A 176 -12.28 22.27 -12.55
N GLY A 177 -12.76 23.41 -13.09
CA GLY A 177 -12.23 24.75 -12.76
C GLY A 177 -12.37 25.05 -11.27
N ALA A 178 -13.58 24.94 -10.72
CA ALA A 178 -13.85 25.18 -9.31
C ALA A 178 -13.03 24.24 -8.39
N TYR A 179 -12.87 22.98 -8.76
CA TYR A 179 -12.03 22.06 -8.01
C TYR A 179 -10.57 22.50 -8.01
N MET A 180 -9.99 22.82 -9.17
CA MET A 180 -8.60 23.23 -9.28
C MET A 180 -8.29 24.52 -8.50
N ASP A 181 -9.27 25.43 -8.42
CA ASP A 181 -9.14 26.68 -7.66
C ASP A 181 -9.21 26.47 -6.14
N MET A 182 -9.97 25.48 -5.69
CA MET A 182 -10.21 25.22 -4.27
C MET A 182 -9.36 24.09 -3.69
N ALA A 183 -8.89 23.16 -4.52
CA ALA A 183 -8.11 22.02 -4.07
C ALA A 183 -6.76 22.49 -3.53
N LYS A 184 -6.48 22.13 -2.29
CA LYS A 184 -5.15 22.29 -1.68
C LYS A 184 -4.50 20.92 -1.59
N PRO A 185 -3.24 20.80 -2.01
CA PRO A 185 -2.48 19.56 -1.81
C PRO A 185 -2.43 19.20 -0.32
N ASN A 186 -2.47 17.92 -0.03
CA ASN A 186 -2.21 17.44 1.32
C ASN A 186 -0.77 17.74 1.72
N GLU A 187 -0.58 18.10 2.98
CA GLU A 187 0.74 18.32 3.57
C GLU A 187 1.05 17.19 4.55
N ASN A 188 2.31 16.82 4.64
CA ASN A 188 2.77 15.91 5.66
C ASN A 188 2.52 16.52 7.06
N PRO A 189 2.00 15.74 8.01
CA PRO A 189 1.77 16.24 9.36
C PRO A 189 3.09 16.68 10.01
N THR A 190 3.05 17.84 10.67
CA THR A 190 4.13 18.30 11.52
C THR A 190 3.77 18.04 12.98
N ILE A 191 4.71 17.45 13.73
CA ILE A 191 4.55 17.28 15.17
C ILE A 191 5.16 18.55 15.81
N ALA A 192 4.31 19.35 16.45
CA ALA A 192 4.80 20.46 17.28
C ALA A 192 5.55 19.84 18.49
N SER A 193 6.80 20.24 18.66
CA SER A 193 7.67 19.86 19.80
C SER A 193 7.36 20.72 21.02
#